data_54be3bc9796c4729b7985e0a496415d3
#
_entry.id   54be3bc9796c4729b7985e0a496415d3
#
_cell.length_a   1.000
_cell.length_b   1.000
_cell.length_c   1.000
_cell.angle_alpha   90.00
_cell.angle_beta   90.00
_cell.angle_gamma   90.00
#
_symmetry.space_group_name_H-M   'P 1'
#
loop_
_entity.id
_entity.type
_entity.pdbx_description
1 polymer ?
#
loop_
_entity_poly.entity_id
_entity_poly.type
_entity_poly.pdbx_seq_one_letter_code
_entity_poly.pdbx_strand_id
1 'polypeptide(L)'
;MKKLLLACAFFLLLAGNAKATEVPVDIRVNGEYIITDTEPVISSGTTYAPIRAIADSLGAESVEWDKGTARVSIDGKEISVSIGSKNAFVNGKTIKMNGPAFIHNDRTLIPVRAMSDIFGASVGWDDEYKNVELTKPTVNVSKEMIDHSFTHDELYWLSRIINAESRGESMRGKIAVGDVILNRVKSPLFPNTIYGVIFDKQYAVQFEPVINGTIYFSPSADSVGAAKLSLTNPSTVGDCLYFFNPITATNSWIAQNRPYYTTIGGHVFYL
;
A
#
# COMPACT_ATOMS: atom_id res chain seq x y z
N MET A 1 16.29 24.23 -62.69
CA MET A 1 16.47 23.02 -61.84
C MET A 1 16.35 23.48 -60.38
N LYS A 2 15.19 23.33 -59.78
CA LYS A 2 14.94 23.70 -58.37
C LYS A 2 15.19 22.46 -57.50
N LYS A 3 16.17 22.53 -56.63
CA LYS A 3 16.45 21.48 -55.63
C LYS A 3 15.45 21.60 -54.48
N LEU A 4 14.63 20.56 -54.30
CA LEU A 4 13.71 20.39 -53.22
C LEU A 4 14.50 19.81 -52.02
N LEU A 5 14.68 20.60 -50.95
CA LEU A 5 15.24 20.14 -49.69
C LEU A 5 14.12 19.51 -48.86
N LEU A 6 14.21 18.17 -48.70
CA LEU A 6 13.33 17.43 -47.82
C LEU A 6 13.87 17.50 -46.39
N ALA A 7 13.19 18.28 -45.54
CA ALA A 7 13.49 18.36 -44.12
C ALA A 7 12.81 17.17 -43.40
N CYS A 8 13.59 16.13 -43.06
CA CYS A 8 13.14 15.10 -42.14
C CYS A 8 13.08 15.65 -40.71
N ALA A 9 11.88 15.94 -40.25
CA ALA A 9 11.66 16.20 -38.83
C ALA A 9 11.76 14.91 -38.04
N PHE A 10 12.85 14.75 -37.29
CA PHE A 10 13.06 13.65 -36.35
C PHE A 10 12.22 13.93 -35.10
N PHE A 11 11.04 13.33 -35.02
CA PHE A 11 10.24 13.32 -33.81
C PHE A 11 10.90 12.39 -32.78
N LEU A 12 11.69 12.94 -31.86
CA LEU A 12 12.13 12.23 -30.67
C LEU A 12 10.89 11.99 -29.79
N LEU A 13 10.34 10.80 -29.86
CA LEU A 13 9.44 10.27 -28.84
C LEU A 13 10.25 10.11 -27.55
N LEU A 14 10.17 11.10 -26.66
CA LEU A 14 10.51 10.92 -25.26
C LEU A 14 9.49 9.94 -24.65
N ALA A 15 9.76 8.65 -24.78
CA ALA A 15 9.13 7.64 -23.96
C ALA A 15 9.61 7.90 -22.50
N GLY A 16 8.90 8.74 -21.79
CA GLY A 16 9.02 8.83 -20.35
C GLY A 16 8.74 7.43 -19.80
N ASN A 17 9.75 6.77 -19.25
CA ASN A 17 9.54 5.60 -18.43
C ASN A 17 8.64 6.01 -17.25
N ALA A 18 7.35 5.83 -17.38
CA ALA A 18 6.45 5.83 -16.23
C ALA A 18 6.92 4.67 -15.35
N LYS A 19 7.69 4.96 -14.28
CA LYS A 19 7.92 3.97 -13.23
C LYS A 19 6.53 3.54 -12.77
N ALA A 20 6.23 2.25 -12.92
CA ALA A 20 5.07 1.68 -12.27
C ALA A 20 5.18 2.04 -10.78
N THR A 21 4.14 2.63 -10.22
CA THR A 21 4.10 2.92 -8.79
C THR A 21 4.12 1.56 -8.10
N GLU A 22 5.20 1.27 -7.35
CA GLU A 22 5.27 0.02 -6.60
C GLU A 22 4.13 -0.01 -5.58
N VAL A 23 3.44 -1.14 -5.50
CA VAL A 23 2.38 -1.35 -4.51
C VAL A 23 3.03 -1.39 -3.13
N PRO A 24 2.59 -0.55 -2.17
CA PRO A 24 3.14 -0.57 -0.82
C PRO A 24 3.02 -1.95 -0.18
N VAL A 25 4.09 -2.38 0.45
CA VAL A 25 4.15 -3.64 1.21
C VAL A 25 4.02 -3.30 2.68
N ASP A 26 3.04 -3.90 3.35
CA ASP A 26 2.90 -3.76 4.80
C ASP A 26 3.37 -5.03 5.52
N ILE A 27 3.64 -4.89 6.81
CA ILE A 27 3.96 -6.00 7.71
C ILE A 27 2.80 -6.17 8.68
N ARG A 28 2.34 -7.42 8.83
CA ARG A 28 1.39 -7.78 9.87
C ARG A 28 2.03 -8.79 10.83
N VAL A 29 1.79 -8.59 12.11
CA VAL A 29 2.25 -9.49 13.17
C VAL A 29 1.03 -9.96 13.94
N ASN A 30 0.79 -11.26 13.97
CA ASN A 30 -0.38 -11.88 14.60
C ASN A 30 -1.72 -11.27 14.15
N GLY A 31 -1.78 -10.82 12.87
CA GLY A 31 -2.97 -10.21 12.27
C GLY A 31 -3.05 -8.68 12.37
N GLU A 32 -2.18 -8.02 13.15
CA GLU A 32 -2.17 -6.56 13.31
C GLU A 32 -1.17 -5.91 12.35
N TYR A 33 -1.54 -4.82 11.68
CA TYR A 33 -0.59 -3.99 10.94
C TYR A 33 0.36 -3.30 11.91
N ILE A 34 1.66 -3.30 11.59
CA ILE A 34 2.66 -2.68 12.46
C ILE A 34 3.24 -1.40 11.83
N ILE A 35 3.55 -0.44 12.69
CA ILE A 35 4.23 0.78 12.29
C ILE A 35 5.64 0.43 11.82
N THR A 36 5.98 0.86 10.61
CA THR A 36 7.34 0.84 10.09
C THR A 36 7.78 2.27 9.77
N ASP A 37 8.84 2.73 10.40
CA ASP A 37 9.38 4.10 10.21
C ASP A 37 10.08 4.31 8.86
N THR A 38 10.10 3.27 8.04
CA THR A 38 10.45 3.28 6.62
C THR A 38 9.73 2.11 5.95
N GLU A 39 9.26 2.31 4.73
CA GLU A 39 8.51 1.29 4.00
C GLU A 39 9.37 0.04 3.74
N PRO A 40 8.81 -1.17 3.90
CA PRO A 40 9.43 -2.40 3.44
C PRO A 40 9.70 -2.35 1.94
N VAL A 41 10.80 -2.96 1.49
CA VAL A 41 11.23 -2.94 0.08
C VAL A 41 11.33 -4.36 -0.46
N ILE A 42 10.86 -4.58 -1.68
CA ILE A 42 11.15 -5.82 -2.41
C ILE A 42 12.35 -5.59 -3.32
N SER A 43 13.43 -6.33 -3.10
CA SER A 43 14.63 -6.29 -3.94
C SER A 43 15.04 -7.69 -4.35
N SER A 44 15.14 -7.92 -5.66
CA SER A 44 15.52 -9.24 -6.23
C SER A 44 14.71 -10.42 -5.65
N GLY A 45 13.39 -10.22 -5.49
CA GLY A 45 12.48 -11.24 -4.96
C GLY A 45 12.60 -11.50 -3.44
N THR A 46 13.33 -10.65 -2.72
CA THR A 46 13.45 -10.70 -1.27
C THR A 46 12.80 -9.46 -0.68
N THR A 47 11.91 -9.64 0.29
CA THR A 47 11.33 -8.54 1.07
C THR A 47 12.25 -8.18 2.21
N TYR A 48 12.53 -6.89 2.33
CA TYR A 48 13.35 -6.29 3.38
C TYR A 48 12.50 -5.33 4.22
N ALA A 49 12.73 -5.31 5.52
CA ALA A 49 12.04 -4.40 6.43
C ALA A 49 12.99 -3.87 7.52
N PRO A 50 12.64 -2.75 8.19
CA PRO A 50 13.43 -2.20 9.28
C PRO A 50 13.59 -3.22 10.42
N ILE A 51 14.84 -3.52 10.79
CA ILE A 51 15.15 -4.55 11.81
C ILE A 51 14.47 -4.24 13.14
N ARG A 52 14.43 -2.96 13.53
CA ARG A 52 13.81 -2.53 14.80
C ARG A 52 12.32 -2.81 14.81
N ALA A 53 11.59 -2.40 13.76
CA ALA A 53 10.15 -2.62 13.67
C ALA A 53 9.77 -4.10 13.78
N ILE A 54 10.53 -4.98 13.10
CA ILE A 54 10.31 -6.42 13.17
C ILE A 54 10.66 -6.97 14.56
N ALA A 55 11.82 -6.59 15.11
CA ALA A 55 12.28 -7.11 16.39
C ALA A 55 11.37 -6.69 17.55
N ASP A 56 11.05 -5.40 17.65
CA ASP A 56 10.19 -4.83 18.69
C ASP A 56 8.77 -5.43 18.63
N SER A 57 8.20 -5.57 17.41
CA SER A 57 6.88 -6.20 17.24
C SER A 57 6.84 -7.69 17.55
N LEU A 58 7.99 -8.37 17.52
CA LEU A 58 8.13 -9.78 17.89
C LEU A 58 8.63 -9.99 19.34
N GLY A 59 8.71 -8.91 20.15
CA GLY A 59 8.99 -8.96 21.58
C GLY A 59 10.46 -8.93 21.92
N ALA A 60 11.29 -8.22 21.16
CA ALA A 60 12.70 -8.01 21.52
C ALA A 60 12.83 -7.21 22.81
N GLU A 61 13.80 -7.61 23.67
CA GLU A 61 14.17 -6.92 24.89
C GLU A 61 14.98 -5.66 24.60
N SER A 62 15.81 -5.71 23.54
CA SER A 62 16.58 -4.53 23.07
C SER A 62 16.91 -4.62 21.58
N VAL A 63 17.01 -3.43 20.96
CA VAL A 63 17.54 -3.23 19.60
C VAL A 63 18.51 -2.05 19.63
N GLU A 64 19.79 -2.34 19.45
CA GLU A 64 20.87 -1.36 19.52
C GLU A 64 21.60 -1.25 18.19
N TRP A 65 22.23 -0.09 17.96
CA TRP A 65 23.07 0.15 16.80
C TRP A 65 24.48 0.57 17.24
N ASP A 66 25.47 -0.18 16.79
CA ASP A 66 26.88 0.11 17.07
C ASP A 66 27.75 -0.07 15.82
N LYS A 67 28.35 1.01 15.35
CA LYS A 67 29.40 1.04 14.30
C LYS A 67 29.09 0.15 13.08
N GLY A 68 27.87 0.26 12.51
CA GLY A 68 27.49 -0.50 11.32
C GLY A 68 26.94 -1.89 11.61
N THR A 69 26.62 -2.19 12.86
CA THR A 69 26.07 -3.48 13.30
C THR A 69 24.81 -3.24 14.14
N ALA A 70 23.71 -3.85 13.76
CA ALA A 70 22.52 -3.96 14.59
C ALA A 70 22.68 -5.13 15.57
N ARG A 71 22.37 -4.90 16.85
CA ARG A 71 22.34 -5.90 17.91
C ARG A 71 20.94 -6.04 18.45
N VAL A 72 20.44 -7.26 18.57
CA VAL A 72 19.09 -7.56 19.06
C VAL A 72 19.16 -8.63 20.12
N SER A 73 18.54 -8.38 21.27
CA SER A 73 18.25 -9.38 22.29
C SER A 73 16.78 -9.77 22.22
N ILE A 74 16.51 -11.06 22.03
CA ILE A 74 15.16 -11.61 21.91
C ILE A 74 15.10 -13.08 22.35
N ASP A 75 14.21 -13.45 23.27
CA ASP A 75 14.02 -14.81 23.78
C ASP A 75 15.35 -15.44 24.27
N GLY A 76 16.20 -14.67 24.96
CA GLY A 76 17.51 -15.10 25.43
C GLY A 76 18.54 -15.35 24.32
N LYS A 77 18.30 -14.88 23.12
CA LYS A 77 19.26 -14.91 22.00
C LYS A 77 19.90 -13.53 21.83
N GLU A 78 21.24 -13.52 21.71
CA GLU A 78 22.01 -12.37 21.30
C GLU A 78 22.31 -12.45 19.79
N ILE A 79 21.81 -11.49 19.04
CA ILE A 79 21.84 -11.48 17.58
C ILE A 79 22.61 -10.26 17.12
N SER A 80 23.51 -10.42 16.16
CA SER A 80 24.15 -9.28 15.50
C SER A 80 24.14 -9.41 13.99
N VAL A 81 23.85 -8.29 13.31
CA VAL A 81 23.77 -8.20 11.86
C VAL A 81 24.53 -6.95 11.41
N SER A 82 25.60 -7.14 10.64
CA SER A 82 26.39 -6.02 10.09
C SER A 82 25.93 -5.64 8.69
N ILE A 83 26.00 -4.35 8.37
CA ILE A 83 25.70 -3.82 7.04
C ILE A 83 26.57 -4.50 5.97
N GLY A 84 25.97 -4.85 4.85
CA GLY A 84 26.60 -5.56 3.73
C GLY A 84 26.77 -7.06 3.95
N SER A 85 26.58 -7.57 5.17
CA SER A 85 26.70 -8.99 5.49
C SER A 85 25.47 -9.79 5.04
N LYS A 86 25.70 -10.97 4.47
CA LYS A 86 24.68 -12.01 4.27
C LYS A 86 24.61 -13.01 5.43
N ASN A 87 25.27 -12.72 6.53
CA ASN A 87 25.29 -13.56 7.73
C ASN A 87 24.83 -12.75 8.93
N ALA A 88 23.99 -13.37 9.75
CA ALA A 88 23.70 -12.98 11.12
C ALA A 88 24.50 -13.86 12.09
N PHE A 89 24.84 -13.36 13.25
CA PHE A 89 25.44 -14.13 14.34
C PHE A 89 24.39 -14.26 15.44
N VAL A 90 24.11 -15.49 15.86
CA VAL A 90 23.11 -15.82 16.88
C VAL A 90 23.83 -16.63 17.96
N ASN A 91 24.00 -16.09 19.16
CA ASN A 91 24.76 -16.71 20.26
C ASN A 91 26.13 -17.23 19.79
N GLY A 92 26.85 -16.42 18.98
CA GLY A 92 28.15 -16.76 18.41
C GLY A 92 28.15 -17.71 17.21
N LYS A 93 26.99 -18.24 16.80
CA LYS A 93 26.87 -19.10 15.61
C LYS A 93 26.43 -18.28 14.38
N THR A 94 27.05 -18.58 13.26
CA THR A 94 26.72 -17.92 11.98
C THR A 94 25.48 -18.53 11.36
N ILE A 95 24.50 -17.69 11.04
CA ILE A 95 23.27 -18.04 10.30
C ILE A 95 23.28 -17.28 8.97
N LYS A 96 23.15 -17.99 7.87
CA LYS A 96 23.12 -17.39 6.53
C LYS A 96 21.75 -16.79 6.24
N MET A 97 21.72 -15.53 5.81
CA MET A 97 20.54 -14.84 5.33
C MET A 97 20.41 -14.96 3.81
N ASN A 98 19.19 -14.79 3.29
CA ASN A 98 18.88 -14.80 1.85
C ASN A 98 19.18 -13.48 1.13
N GLY A 99 19.81 -12.51 1.82
CA GLY A 99 20.29 -11.25 1.28
C GLY A 99 21.09 -10.47 2.31
N PRO A 100 21.86 -9.44 1.91
CA PRO A 100 22.62 -8.62 2.86
C PRO A 100 21.71 -7.61 3.57
N ALA A 101 22.05 -7.26 4.81
CA ALA A 101 21.50 -6.08 5.46
C ALA A 101 22.05 -4.80 4.78
N PHE A 102 21.23 -3.76 4.65
CA PHE A 102 21.65 -2.48 4.07
C PHE A 102 20.90 -1.31 4.72
N ILE A 103 21.42 -0.09 4.49
CA ILE A 103 20.76 1.14 4.94
C ILE A 103 19.84 1.67 3.83
N HIS A 104 18.62 2.01 4.22
CA HIS A 104 17.64 2.69 3.38
C HIS A 104 16.86 3.70 4.23
N ASN A 105 16.81 4.95 3.78
CA ASN A 105 16.19 6.05 4.54
C ASN A 105 16.62 6.09 6.01
N ASP A 106 17.93 6.01 6.26
CA ASP A 106 18.54 5.98 7.60
C ASP A 106 18.09 4.83 8.51
N ARG A 107 17.55 3.77 7.93
CA ARG A 107 17.13 2.54 8.64
C ARG A 107 17.88 1.33 8.12
N THR A 108 18.18 0.42 9.04
CA THR A 108 18.76 -0.87 8.69
C THR A 108 17.66 -1.81 8.24
N LEU A 109 17.65 -2.14 6.97
CA LEU A 109 16.75 -3.13 6.40
C LEU A 109 17.43 -4.50 6.35
N ILE A 110 16.65 -5.52 6.69
CA ILE A 110 17.06 -6.93 6.76
C ILE A 110 16.09 -7.80 5.96
N PRO A 111 16.56 -8.95 5.42
CA PRO A 111 15.67 -9.92 4.79
C PRO A 111 14.67 -10.46 5.82
N VAL A 112 13.38 -10.17 5.61
CA VAL A 112 12.34 -10.48 6.61
C VAL A 112 12.30 -11.97 6.94
N ARG A 113 12.30 -12.87 5.95
CA ARG A 113 12.23 -14.31 6.16
C ARG A 113 13.35 -14.82 7.08
N ALA A 114 14.60 -14.49 6.76
CA ALA A 114 15.74 -14.97 7.53
C ALA A 114 15.71 -14.49 8.99
N MET A 115 15.27 -13.23 9.20
CA MET A 115 15.20 -12.68 10.55
C MET A 115 13.99 -13.17 11.32
N SER A 116 12.86 -13.40 10.67
CA SER A 116 11.69 -14.00 11.31
C SER A 116 12.00 -15.40 11.85
N ASP A 117 12.69 -16.23 11.06
CA ASP A 117 13.13 -17.54 11.49
C ASP A 117 14.05 -17.45 12.73
N ILE A 118 15.01 -16.50 12.74
CA ILE A 118 15.92 -16.25 13.86
C ILE A 118 15.16 -15.76 15.09
N PHE A 119 14.16 -14.91 14.92
CA PHE A 119 13.31 -14.39 16.01
C PHE A 119 12.23 -15.38 16.47
N GLY A 120 12.12 -16.55 15.82
CA GLY A 120 11.17 -17.60 16.22
C GLY A 120 9.73 -17.34 15.74
N ALA A 121 9.55 -16.56 14.67
CA ALA A 121 8.27 -16.34 14.05
C ALA A 121 8.16 -17.10 12.72
N SER A 122 6.97 -17.59 12.39
CA SER A 122 6.68 -18.04 11.02
C SER A 122 6.41 -16.85 10.10
N VAL A 123 6.73 -17.00 8.80
CA VAL A 123 6.54 -15.95 7.80
C VAL A 123 5.70 -16.45 6.63
N GLY A 124 4.64 -15.72 6.32
CA GLY A 124 3.78 -15.88 5.15
C GLY A 124 3.83 -14.66 4.23
N TRP A 125 3.20 -14.82 3.07
CA TRP A 125 2.96 -13.74 2.13
C TRP A 125 1.49 -13.74 1.73
N ASP A 126 0.82 -12.62 1.94
CA ASP A 126 -0.52 -12.38 1.43
C ASP A 126 -0.41 -11.73 0.05
N ASP A 127 -0.67 -12.52 -0.99
CA ASP A 127 -0.54 -12.06 -2.37
C ASP A 127 -1.69 -11.13 -2.80
N GLU A 128 -2.84 -11.20 -2.17
CA GLU A 128 -3.97 -10.32 -2.48
C GLU A 128 -3.68 -8.89 -1.97
N TYR A 129 -3.26 -8.74 -0.71
CA TYR A 129 -3.03 -7.42 -0.10
C TYR A 129 -1.56 -6.99 -0.08
N LYS A 130 -0.64 -7.84 -0.62
CA LYS A 130 0.80 -7.55 -0.65
C LYS A 130 1.38 -7.29 0.74
N ASN A 131 1.01 -8.13 1.70
CA ASN A 131 1.47 -8.05 3.08
C ASN A 131 2.45 -9.18 3.40
N VAL A 132 3.42 -8.89 4.26
CA VAL A 132 4.16 -9.92 4.99
C VAL A 132 3.36 -10.29 6.23
N GLU A 133 3.06 -11.57 6.41
CA GLU A 133 2.38 -12.09 7.59
C GLU A 133 3.37 -12.78 8.50
N LEU A 134 3.61 -12.21 9.69
CA LEU A 134 4.45 -12.79 10.73
C LEU A 134 3.57 -13.34 11.83
N THR A 135 3.84 -14.58 12.24
CA THR A 135 3.09 -15.22 13.34
C THR A 135 4.04 -15.72 14.42
N LYS A 136 3.87 -15.19 15.63
CA LYS A 136 4.55 -15.62 16.86
C LYS A 136 3.52 -15.61 18.00
N PRO A 137 2.80 -16.73 18.24
CA PRO A 137 1.65 -16.77 19.15
C PRO A 137 1.96 -16.39 20.60
N THR A 138 3.24 -16.45 21.00
CA THR A 138 3.70 -16.10 22.35
C THR A 138 3.81 -14.59 22.58
N VAL A 139 3.63 -13.76 21.53
CA VAL A 139 3.78 -12.31 21.58
C VAL A 139 2.43 -11.64 21.39
N ASN A 140 2.13 -10.68 22.25
CA ASN A 140 1.09 -9.69 22.01
C ASN A 140 1.76 -8.42 21.50
N VAL A 141 1.41 -8.00 20.29
CA VAL A 141 1.92 -6.74 19.72
C VAL A 141 1.49 -5.58 20.62
N SER A 142 2.43 -4.75 21.04
CA SER A 142 2.09 -3.61 21.87
C SER A 142 1.26 -2.59 21.08
N LYS A 143 0.35 -1.88 21.74
CA LYS A 143 -0.56 -0.91 21.08
C LYS A 143 0.20 0.21 20.37
N GLU A 144 1.37 0.57 20.88
CA GLU A 144 2.23 1.60 20.32
C GLU A 144 2.89 1.17 18.99
N MET A 145 2.93 -0.14 18.74
CA MET A 145 3.48 -0.71 17.49
C MET A 145 2.39 -0.96 16.45
N ILE A 146 1.11 -0.92 16.82
CA ILE A 146 0.01 -1.16 15.88
C ILE A 146 -0.21 0.10 15.04
N ASP A 147 -0.23 -0.07 13.73
CA ASP A 147 -0.64 0.98 12.80
C ASP A 147 -2.16 1.07 12.76
N HIS A 148 -2.68 2.17 13.25
CA HIS A 148 -4.10 2.48 13.28
C HIS A 148 -4.55 3.34 12.09
N SER A 149 -3.73 3.52 11.07
CA SER A 149 -4.07 4.32 9.88
C SER A 149 -5.27 3.75 9.15
N PHE A 150 -5.41 2.44 9.14
CA PHE A 150 -6.57 1.73 8.58
C PHE A 150 -6.68 0.32 9.15
N THR A 151 -7.86 -0.26 9.01
CA THR A 151 -8.14 -1.66 9.35
C THR A 151 -8.08 -2.54 8.10
N HIS A 152 -7.95 -3.86 8.30
CA HIS A 152 -8.03 -4.81 7.19
C HIS A 152 -9.40 -4.76 6.47
N ASP A 153 -10.49 -4.54 7.20
CA ASP A 153 -11.84 -4.39 6.63
C ASP A 153 -11.95 -3.15 5.73
N GLU A 154 -11.38 -2.03 6.13
CA GLU A 154 -11.33 -0.82 5.32
C GLU A 154 -10.53 -1.04 4.03
N LEU A 155 -9.37 -1.67 4.10
CA LEU A 155 -8.58 -2.03 2.91
C LEU A 155 -9.33 -3.02 2.02
N TYR A 156 -9.99 -4.02 2.61
CA TYR A 156 -10.79 -5.02 1.91
C TYR A 156 -11.86 -4.36 1.03
N TRP A 157 -12.70 -3.50 1.59
CA TRP A 157 -13.79 -2.88 0.86
C TRP A 157 -13.33 -1.78 -0.09
N LEU A 158 -12.37 -0.94 0.33
CA LEU A 158 -11.88 0.15 -0.50
C LEU A 158 -11.16 -0.37 -1.76
N SER A 159 -10.33 -1.40 -1.63
CA SER A 159 -9.63 -1.98 -2.78
C SER A 159 -10.59 -2.60 -3.80
N ARG A 160 -11.69 -3.22 -3.35
CA ARG A 160 -12.70 -3.81 -4.20
C ARG A 160 -13.53 -2.78 -4.95
N ILE A 161 -13.97 -1.72 -4.28
CA ILE A 161 -14.72 -0.66 -4.98
C ILE A 161 -13.85 0.08 -5.98
N ILE A 162 -12.60 0.39 -5.63
CA ILE A 162 -11.63 0.97 -6.57
C ILE A 162 -11.44 0.06 -7.79
N ASN A 163 -11.28 -1.25 -7.56
CA ASN A 163 -11.11 -2.21 -8.65
C ASN A 163 -12.34 -2.28 -9.56
N ALA A 164 -13.53 -2.25 -9.00
CA ALA A 164 -14.78 -2.36 -9.75
C ALA A 164 -15.08 -1.09 -10.56
N GLU A 165 -14.82 0.09 -10.00
CA GLU A 165 -15.15 1.39 -10.61
C GLU A 165 -14.03 1.93 -11.53
N SER A 166 -12.77 1.55 -11.30
CA SER A 166 -11.63 2.20 -11.95
C SER A 166 -10.53 1.25 -12.42
N ARG A 167 -10.84 -0.03 -12.68
CA ARG A 167 -9.84 -1.06 -13.04
C ARG A 167 -8.94 -0.65 -14.23
N GLY A 168 -9.52 0.04 -15.23
CA GLY A 168 -8.80 0.51 -16.42
C GLY A 168 -8.05 1.83 -16.26
N GLU A 169 -8.22 2.51 -15.12
CA GLU A 169 -7.62 3.80 -14.87
C GLU A 169 -6.14 3.70 -14.45
N SER A 170 -5.43 4.82 -14.60
CA SER A 170 -4.10 5.01 -14.03
C SER A 170 -4.13 4.90 -12.50
N MET A 171 -2.97 4.71 -11.85
CA MET A 171 -2.85 4.72 -10.39
C MET A 171 -3.50 5.98 -9.78
N ARG A 172 -3.24 7.16 -10.37
CA ARG A 172 -3.84 8.42 -9.92
C ARG A 172 -5.37 8.42 -10.04
N GLY A 173 -5.93 7.84 -11.10
CA GLY A 173 -7.38 7.71 -11.27
C GLY A 173 -8.01 6.77 -10.24
N LYS A 174 -7.33 5.66 -9.93
CA LYS A 174 -7.75 4.71 -8.89
C LYS A 174 -7.75 5.36 -7.50
N ILE A 175 -6.66 6.08 -7.15
CA ILE A 175 -6.57 6.84 -5.89
C ILE A 175 -7.71 7.86 -5.82
N ALA A 176 -7.96 8.62 -6.88
CA ALA A 176 -9.01 9.63 -6.91
C ALA A 176 -10.41 9.05 -6.63
N VAL A 177 -10.71 7.84 -7.14
CA VAL A 177 -11.96 7.13 -6.82
C VAL A 177 -11.99 6.73 -5.34
N GLY A 178 -10.90 6.19 -4.81
CA GLY A 178 -10.77 5.87 -3.38
C GLY A 178 -10.98 7.09 -2.48
N ASP A 179 -10.38 8.21 -2.84
CA ASP A 179 -10.49 9.48 -2.11
C ASP A 179 -11.94 9.98 -2.02
N VAL A 180 -12.74 9.84 -3.10
CA VAL A 180 -14.17 10.18 -3.04
C VAL A 180 -14.92 9.30 -2.04
N ILE A 181 -14.62 7.99 -1.98
CA ILE A 181 -15.23 7.10 -0.98
C ILE A 181 -14.88 7.58 0.44
N LEU A 182 -13.61 7.90 0.70
CA LEU A 182 -13.15 8.39 2.01
C LEU A 182 -13.71 9.77 2.36
N ASN A 183 -13.87 10.65 1.38
CA ASN A 183 -14.53 11.94 1.57
C ASN A 183 -16.01 11.76 1.95
N ARG A 184 -16.71 10.80 1.33
CA ARG A 184 -18.09 10.47 1.70
C ARG A 184 -18.17 9.95 3.14
N VAL A 185 -17.25 9.09 3.58
CA VAL A 185 -17.17 8.61 4.98
C VAL A 185 -17.05 9.78 5.98
N LYS A 186 -16.33 10.83 5.61
CA LYS A 186 -16.13 12.03 6.43
C LYS A 186 -17.32 13.02 6.37
N SER A 187 -18.15 12.92 5.34
CA SER A 187 -19.26 13.83 5.10
C SER A 187 -20.51 13.41 5.88
N PRO A 188 -21.20 14.36 6.57
CA PRO A 188 -22.46 14.06 7.27
C PRO A 188 -23.60 13.66 6.33
N LEU A 189 -23.42 13.76 5.01
CA LEU A 189 -24.43 13.41 4.00
C LEU A 189 -24.44 11.92 3.67
N PHE A 190 -23.44 11.16 4.14
CA PHE A 190 -23.25 9.76 3.83
C PHE A 190 -22.99 8.92 5.09
N PRO A 191 -23.10 7.58 5.00
CA PRO A 191 -22.69 6.71 6.09
C PRO A 191 -21.22 6.92 6.47
N ASN A 192 -20.90 6.72 7.75
CA ASN A 192 -19.58 6.99 8.34
C ASN A 192 -18.60 5.81 8.30
N THR A 193 -18.83 4.84 7.41
CA THR A 193 -17.93 3.71 7.17
C THR A 193 -17.81 3.44 5.67
N ILE A 194 -16.67 2.90 5.22
CA ILE A 194 -16.44 2.53 3.81
C ILE A 194 -17.50 1.55 3.35
N TYR A 195 -17.77 0.48 4.13
CA TYR A 195 -18.84 -0.46 3.84
C TYR A 195 -20.20 0.24 3.72
N GLY A 196 -20.52 1.11 4.66
CA GLY A 196 -21.77 1.88 4.65
C GLY A 196 -21.95 2.71 3.40
N VAL A 197 -20.89 3.44 2.98
CA VAL A 197 -20.90 4.25 1.74
C VAL A 197 -21.10 3.38 0.49
N ILE A 198 -20.41 2.24 0.41
CA ILE A 198 -20.50 1.34 -0.75
C ILE A 198 -21.90 0.73 -0.89
N PHE A 199 -22.47 0.30 0.23
CA PHE A 199 -23.76 -0.40 0.26
C PHE A 199 -24.95 0.50 0.61
N ASP A 200 -24.77 1.83 0.59
CA ASP A 200 -25.85 2.79 0.84
C ASP A 200 -27.00 2.62 -0.17
N LYS A 201 -28.21 2.54 0.37
CA LYS A 201 -29.45 2.38 -0.39
C LYS A 201 -30.49 3.44 -0.03
N GLN A 202 -30.11 4.48 0.71
CA GLN A 202 -31.08 5.45 1.26
C GLN A 202 -31.92 6.11 0.15
N TYR A 203 -31.30 6.44 -0.99
CA TYR A 203 -32.00 7.04 -2.14
C TYR A 203 -31.99 6.13 -3.37
N ALA A 204 -30.88 5.47 -3.63
CA ALA A 204 -30.69 4.46 -4.67
C ALA A 204 -29.38 3.72 -4.40
N VAL A 205 -29.17 2.55 -5.02
CA VAL A 205 -27.86 1.91 -4.99
C VAL A 205 -26.85 2.83 -5.70
N GLN A 206 -25.81 3.23 -4.96
CA GLN A 206 -24.86 4.22 -5.42
C GLN A 206 -23.84 3.67 -6.45
N PHE A 207 -23.56 2.37 -6.38
CA PHE A 207 -22.53 1.71 -7.16
C PHE A 207 -23.09 0.49 -7.88
N GLU A 208 -22.99 0.48 -9.22
CA GLU A 208 -23.41 -0.65 -10.05
C GLU A 208 -22.74 -1.98 -9.65
N PRO A 209 -21.45 -2.02 -9.28
CA PRO A 209 -20.78 -3.20 -8.76
C PRO A 209 -21.49 -3.93 -7.61
N VAL A 210 -22.26 -3.23 -6.80
CA VAL A 210 -23.08 -3.83 -5.74
C VAL A 210 -24.27 -4.60 -6.32
N ILE A 211 -24.83 -4.10 -7.42
CA ILE A 211 -26.00 -4.72 -8.07
C ILE A 211 -25.58 -5.97 -8.86
N ASN A 212 -24.50 -5.85 -9.64
CA ASN A 212 -24.03 -6.91 -10.54
C ASN A 212 -23.07 -7.91 -9.88
N GLY A 213 -22.70 -7.69 -8.60
CA GLY A 213 -21.85 -8.57 -7.81
C GLY A 213 -20.34 -8.45 -8.08
N THR A 214 -19.89 -7.55 -8.95
CA THR A 214 -18.46 -7.38 -9.25
C THR A 214 -17.67 -6.80 -8.08
N ILE A 215 -18.34 -6.21 -7.09
CA ILE A 215 -17.73 -5.77 -5.83
C ILE A 215 -17.04 -6.91 -5.05
N TYR A 216 -17.45 -8.15 -5.25
CA TYR A 216 -16.89 -9.32 -4.57
C TYR A 216 -15.69 -9.95 -5.29
N PHE A 217 -15.30 -9.43 -6.46
CA PHE A 217 -14.13 -9.94 -7.18
C PHE A 217 -12.84 -9.49 -6.50
N SER A 218 -11.83 -10.37 -6.50
CA SER A 218 -10.50 -10.02 -5.99
C SER A 218 -9.93 -8.81 -6.70
N PRO A 219 -9.42 -7.82 -5.97
CA PRO A 219 -8.86 -6.62 -6.56
C PRO A 219 -7.52 -6.90 -7.23
N SER A 220 -7.17 -6.10 -8.23
CA SER A 220 -5.82 -6.10 -8.80
C SER A 220 -4.81 -5.52 -7.80
N ALA A 221 -3.54 -5.88 -7.93
CA ALA A 221 -2.47 -5.31 -7.12
C ALA A 221 -2.46 -3.77 -7.14
N ASP A 222 -2.66 -3.16 -8.31
CA ASP A 222 -2.77 -1.70 -8.42
C ASP A 222 -3.95 -1.11 -7.66
N SER A 223 -5.09 -1.81 -7.61
CA SER A 223 -6.27 -1.35 -6.87
C SER A 223 -6.06 -1.46 -5.36
N VAL A 224 -5.34 -2.48 -4.90
CA VAL A 224 -4.89 -2.60 -3.50
C VAL A 224 -3.90 -1.48 -3.17
N GLY A 225 -2.90 -1.24 -4.03
CA GLY A 225 -1.95 -0.15 -3.85
C GLY A 225 -2.62 1.22 -3.79
N ALA A 226 -3.60 1.47 -4.67
CA ALA A 226 -4.38 2.70 -4.65
C ALA A 226 -5.17 2.86 -3.35
N ALA A 227 -5.79 1.78 -2.85
CA ALA A 227 -6.52 1.80 -1.58
C ALA A 227 -5.59 2.14 -0.40
N LYS A 228 -4.43 1.49 -0.31
CA LYS A 228 -3.42 1.81 0.72
C LYS A 228 -3.00 3.27 0.67
N LEU A 229 -2.70 3.78 -0.53
CA LEU A 229 -2.30 5.18 -0.72
C LEU A 229 -3.41 6.16 -0.36
N SER A 230 -4.68 5.88 -0.70
CA SER A 230 -5.80 6.72 -0.30
C SER A 230 -6.02 6.72 1.22
N LEU A 231 -5.85 5.58 1.89
CA LEU A 231 -6.04 5.44 3.34
C LEU A 231 -4.96 6.19 4.14
N THR A 232 -3.75 6.32 3.59
CA THR A 232 -2.59 6.86 4.32
C THR A 232 -2.17 8.27 3.91
N ASN A 233 -2.69 8.80 2.78
CA ASN A 233 -2.30 10.10 2.26
C ASN A 233 -3.47 11.08 2.18
N PRO A 234 -3.18 12.39 2.07
CA PRO A 234 -4.22 13.39 1.80
C PRO A 234 -4.91 13.15 0.46
N SER A 235 -6.20 13.49 0.39
CA SER A 235 -7.01 13.36 -0.83
C SER A 235 -6.40 14.11 -2.03
N THR A 236 -6.36 13.43 -3.18
CA THR A 236 -5.88 13.99 -4.46
C THR A 236 -6.95 14.79 -5.21
N VAL A 237 -8.21 14.69 -4.76
CA VAL A 237 -9.37 15.38 -5.34
C VAL A 237 -10.07 16.33 -4.37
N GLY A 238 -9.34 16.84 -3.35
CA GLY A 238 -9.91 17.73 -2.34
C GLY A 238 -11.13 17.11 -1.66
N ASP A 239 -12.22 17.85 -1.51
CA ASP A 239 -13.46 17.43 -0.86
C ASP A 239 -14.50 16.87 -1.83
N CYS A 240 -14.11 16.39 -3.01
CA CYS A 240 -15.06 15.84 -3.98
C CYS A 240 -15.85 14.68 -3.42
N LEU A 241 -17.17 14.74 -3.62
CA LEU A 241 -18.13 13.70 -3.18
C LEU A 241 -18.71 12.92 -4.35
N TYR A 242 -18.48 13.38 -5.59
CA TYR A 242 -19.08 12.79 -6.79
C TYR A 242 -18.05 12.61 -7.88
N PHE A 243 -18.19 11.52 -8.63
CA PHE A 243 -17.47 11.29 -9.87
C PHE A 243 -18.34 10.53 -10.86
N PHE A 244 -18.05 10.64 -12.14
CA PHE A 244 -18.61 9.80 -13.18
C PHE A 244 -17.73 9.83 -14.43
N ASN A 245 -17.90 8.83 -15.30
CA ASN A 245 -17.27 8.83 -16.62
C ASN A 245 -18.24 9.43 -17.65
N PRO A 246 -17.94 10.61 -18.25
CA PRO A 246 -18.84 11.30 -19.14
C PRO A 246 -19.11 10.57 -20.47
N ILE A 247 -18.26 9.59 -20.83
CA ILE A 247 -18.42 8.81 -22.07
C ILE A 247 -19.48 7.69 -21.87
N THR A 248 -19.51 7.10 -20.67
CA THR A 248 -20.40 5.96 -20.38
C THR A 248 -21.65 6.34 -19.59
N ALA A 249 -21.65 7.49 -18.92
CA ALA A 249 -22.77 7.92 -18.11
C ALA A 249 -24.00 8.27 -18.94
N THR A 250 -25.13 7.74 -18.54
CA THR A 250 -26.45 8.04 -19.16
C THR A 250 -27.16 9.23 -18.52
N ASN A 251 -26.65 9.72 -17.39
CA ASN A 251 -27.24 10.80 -16.61
C ASN A 251 -26.23 11.94 -16.37
N SER A 252 -26.65 13.17 -16.65
CA SER A 252 -25.84 14.38 -16.49
C SER A 252 -26.16 15.18 -15.21
N TRP A 253 -26.96 14.61 -14.29
CA TRP A 253 -27.44 15.33 -13.10
C TRP A 253 -26.27 15.90 -12.27
N ILE A 254 -25.20 15.12 -12.06
CA ILE A 254 -24.02 15.57 -11.30
C ILE A 254 -23.41 16.80 -11.95
N ALA A 255 -23.19 16.77 -13.27
CA ALA A 255 -22.59 17.88 -14.01
C ALA A 255 -23.45 19.16 -13.99
N GLN A 256 -24.77 19.01 -13.86
CA GLN A 256 -25.71 20.16 -13.82
C GLN A 256 -25.89 20.73 -12.40
N ASN A 257 -25.66 19.95 -11.36
CA ASN A 257 -26.04 20.29 -9.98
C ASN A 257 -24.86 20.38 -9.01
N ARG A 258 -23.63 20.04 -9.43
CA ARG A 258 -22.43 20.05 -8.58
C ARG A 258 -21.31 20.86 -9.21
N PRO A 259 -20.52 21.59 -8.41
CA PRO A 259 -19.37 22.33 -8.93
C PRO A 259 -18.30 21.36 -9.45
N TYR A 260 -17.85 21.58 -10.68
CA TYR A 260 -16.72 20.87 -11.26
C TYR A 260 -15.44 21.15 -10.48
N TYR A 261 -14.64 20.13 -10.21
CA TYR A 261 -13.34 20.26 -9.56
C TYR A 261 -12.17 19.91 -10.51
N THR A 262 -12.14 18.69 -11.04
CA THR A 262 -11.05 18.21 -11.89
C THR A 262 -11.45 17.01 -12.76
N THR A 263 -10.61 16.72 -13.76
CA THR A 263 -10.71 15.51 -14.58
C THR A 263 -9.41 14.71 -14.45
N ILE A 264 -9.51 13.41 -14.13
CA ILE A 264 -8.38 12.49 -14.02
C ILE A 264 -8.75 11.23 -14.79
N GLY A 265 -7.96 10.90 -15.83
CA GLY A 265 -8.26 9.78 -16.70
C GLY A 265 -9.65 9.90 -17.37
N GLY A 266 -10.43 8.84 -17.30
CA GLY A 266 -11.80 8.82 -17.82
C GLY A 266 -12.86 9.40 -16.87
N HIS A 267 -12.49 9.86 -15.66
CA HIS A 267 -13.43 10.34 -14.66
C HIS A 267 -13.37 11.86 -14.47
N VAL A 268 -14.55 12.45 -14.25
CA VAL A 268 -14.73 13.86 -13.87
C VAL A 268 -15.22 13.90 -12.42
N PHE A 269 -14.59 14.76 -11.61
CA PHE A 269 -14.79 14.86 -10.15
C PHE A 269 -15.47 16.17 -9.79
N TYR A 270 -16.42 16.12 -8.84
CA TYR A 270 -17.27 17.24 -8.42
C TYR A 270 -17.39 17.30 -6.87
N LEU A 271 -17.59 18.54 -6.38
CA LEU A 271 -17.81 18.82 -4.96
C LEU A 271 -19.23 18.44 -4.52
#